data_c5d0afd4f0c2a739894e3865e3b7da1b
#
_entry.id   c5d0afd4f0c2a739894e3865e3b7da1b
#
_cell.length_a   1.000
_cell.length_b   1.000
_cell.length_c   1.000
_cell.angle_alpha   90.00
_cell.angle_beta   90.00
_cell.angle_gamma   90.00
#
_symmetry.space_group_name_H-M   'P 1'
#
loop_
_entity.id
_entity.type
_entity.pdbx_description
1 polymer ?
#
loop_
_entity_poly.entity_id
_entity_poly.type
_entity_poly.pdbx_seq_one_letter_code
_entity_poly.pdbx_strand_id
1 'polypeptide(L)'
;MSVENVRQFFKKYHLENRIAEHENIGDTVEHAAELLKCEIKQIAKSMTFIVAENPVLIVLAGDKKVDNKKFKSTYNSRPKMIPFDQVADRIGHIPGAATPFAIKSDVKVYLDVSLKRFETVFAAGGSTNSTIELSIDELENYAHPLDWVDVGKD
;
A
#
# COMPACT_ATOMS: atom_id res chain seq x y z
N MET A 1 -0.88 2.08 18.02
CA MET A 1 -0.35 1.01 17.13
C MET A 1 -1.01 1.12 15.77
N SER A 2 -0.27 0.82 14.71
CA SER A 2 -0.75 1.03 13.33
C SER A 2 -2.03 0.28 12.99
N VAL A 3 -2.19 -0.99 13.44
CA VAL A 3 -3.42 -1.74 13.17
C VAL A 3 -4.63 -1.09 13.83
N GLU A 4 -4.47 -0.55 15.03
CA GLU A 4 -5.56 0.17 15.69
C GLU A 4 -5.88 1.47 14.96
N ASN A 5 -4.89 2.17 14.43
CA ASN A 5 -5.11 3.38 13.65
C ASN A 5 -5.89 3.07 12.36
N VAL A 6 -5.55 1.97 11.68
CA VAL A 6 -6.27 1.55 10.49
C VAL A 6 -7.69 1.11 10.84
N ARG A 7 -7.86 0.40 11.96
CA ARG A 7 -9.18 -0.02 12.45
C ARG A 7 -10.07 1.20 12.73
N GLN A 8 -9.53 2.22 13.40
CA GLN A 8 -10.26 3.47 13.65
C GLN A 8 -10.58 4.21 12.35
N PHE A 9 -9.66 4.19 11.40
CA PHE A 9 -9.88 4.79 10.08
C PHE A 9 -11.11 4.17 9.40
N PHE A 10 -11.22 2.82 9.39
CA PHE A 10 -12.33 2.14 8.73
C PHE A 10 -13.62 2.10 9.55
N LYS A 11 -13.54 2.37 10.84
CA LYS A 11 -14.72 2.38 11.71
C LYS A 11 -15.76 3.39 11.26
N LYS A 12 -15.35 4.55 10.79
CA LYS A 12 -16.26 5.58 10.27
C LYS A 12 -17.00 5.16 9.01
N TYR A 13 -16.52 4.11 8.32
CA TYR A 13 -17.16 3.54 7.14
C TYR A 13 -17.85 2.21 7.43
N HIS A 14 -17.86 1.76 8.70
CA HIS A 14 -18.39 0.48 9.14
C HIS A 14 -17.70 -0.72 8.49
N LEU A 15 -16.41 -0.62 8.21
CA LEU A 15 -15.61 -1.66 7.57
C LEU A 15 -14.50 -2.23 8.46
N GLU A 16 -14.44 -1.85 9.73
CA GLU A 16 -13.40 -2.30 10.66
C GLU A 16 -13.37 -3.81 10.82
N ASN A 17 -14.51 -4.48 10.64
CA ASN A 17 -14.59 -5.94 10.76
C ASN A 17 -13.99 -6.67 9.55
N ARG A 18 -13.69 -5.98 8.47
CA ARG A 18 -13.00 -6.59 7.34
C ARG A 18 -11.50 -6.79 7.59
N ILE A 19 -10.95 -6.10 8.59
CA ILE A 19 -9.54 -6.25 8.92
C ILE A 19 -9.34 -7.62 9.56
N ALA A 20 -8.57 -8.48 8.90
CA ALA A 20 -8.23 -9.81 9.39
C ALA A 20 -6.84 -9.79 10.01
N GLU A 21 -6.71 -10.34 11.20
CA GLU A 21 -5.43 -10.53 11.86
C GLU A 21 -5.04 -12.01 11.76
N HIS A 22 -3.79 -12.28 11.42
CA HIS A 22 -3.29 -13.63 11.17
C HIS A 22 -2.27 -14.03 12.23
N GLU A 23 -2.11 -15.33 12.45
CA GLU A 23 -1.12 -15.84 13.41
C GLU A 23 0.30 -15.65 12.90
N ASN A 24 0.50 -15.79 11.58
CA ASN A 24 1.80 -15.69 10.94
C ASN A 24 2.01 -14.31 10.32
N ILE A 25 3.27 -13.92 10.17
CA ILE A 25 3.65 -12.64 9.60
C ILE A 25 3.58 -12.70 8.08
N GLY A 26 2.92 -11.69 7.47
CA GLY A 26 2.87 -11.51 6.02
C GLY A 26 3.61 -10.25 5.59
N ASP A 27 4.87 -10.13 5.98
CA ASP A 27 5.69 -8.92 5.78
C ASP A 27 6.22 -8.76 4.36
N THR A 28 6.11 -9.80 3.53
CA THR A 28 6.43 -9.76 2.10
C THR A 28 5.20 -10.14 1.29
N VAL A 29 5.20 -9.82 -0.02
CA VAL A 29 4.07 -10.20 -0.88
C VAL A 29 3.93 -11.71 -0.97
N GLU A 30 5.05 -12.46 -0.93
CA GLU A 30 5.05 -13.92 -0.95
C GLU A 30 4.42 -14.49 0.32
N HIS A 31 4.82 -14.00 1.47
CA HIS A 31 4.26 -14.43 2.76
C HIS A 31 2.77 -14.07 2.87
N ALA A 32 2.40 -12.87 2.44
CA ALA A 32 0.99 -12.43 2.47
C ALA A 32 0.13 -13.29 1.55
N ALA A 33 0.59 -13.59 0.35
CA ALA A 33 -0.14 -14.43 -0.59
C ALA A 33 -0.33 -15.86 -0.04
N GLU A 34 0.69 -16.38 0.63
CA GLU A 34 0.63 -17.68 1.26
C GLU A 34 -0.42 -17.72 2.40
N LEU A 35 -0.41 -16.71 3.26
CA LEU A 35 -1.39 -16.57 4.34
C LEU A 35 -2.82 -16.50 3.82
N LEU A 36 -3.02 -15.75 2.76
CA LEU A 36 -4.36 -15.49 2.20
C LEU A 36 -4.79 -16.55 1.20
N LYS A 37 -3.89 -17.46 0.84
CA LYS A 37 -4.12 -18.49 -0.19
C LYS A 37 -4.58 -17.86 -1.51
N CYS A 38 -3.96 -16.73 -1.86
CA CYS A 38 -4.24 -16.01 -3.10
C CYS A 38 -2.97 -15.92 -3.93
N GLU A 39 -3.09 -15.38 -5.14
CA GLU A 39 -1.93 -15.15 -5.99
C GLU A 39 -1.21 -13.86 -5.55
N ILE A 40 0.12 -13.82 -5.75
CA ILE A 40 0.94 -12.64 -5.42
C ILE A 40 0.39 -11.38 -6.07
N LYS A 41 -0.09 -11.48 -7.31
CA LYS A 41 -0.63 -10.33 -8.05
C LYS A 41 -1.87 -9.71 -7.40
N GLN A 42 -2.59 -10.44 -6.55
CA GLN A 42 -3.77 -9.91 -5.84
C GLN A 42 -3.41 -9.12 -4.59
N ILE A 43 -2.14 -9.08 -4.20
CA ILE A 43 -1.69 -8.27 -3.08
C ILE A 43 -1.52 -6.83 -3.58
N ALA A 44 -2.10 -5.88 -2.87
CA ALA A 44 -1.88 -4.45 -3.11
C ALA A 44 -0.71 -4.02 -2.24
N LYS A 45 0.49 -4.00 -2.79
CA LYS A 45 1.68 -3.64 -2.03
C LYS A 45 1.89 -2.13 -2.06
N SER A 46 2.20 -1.55 -0.91
CA SER A 46 2.48 -0.13 -0.77
C SER A 46 3.98 0.09 -0.70
N MET A 47 4.50 0.85 -1.66
CA MET A 47 5.92 1.21 -1.72
C MET A 47 6.06 2.69 -1.40
N THR A 48 7.10 3.06 -0.67
CA THR A 48 7.26 4.41 -0.14
C THR A 48 8.53 5.05 -0.69
N PHE A 49 8.40 6.28 -1.16
CA PHE A 49 9.46 7.02 -1.84
C PHE A 49 9.55 8.45 -1.31
N ILE A 50 10.67 9.11 -1.61
CA ILE A 50 10.84 10.55 -1.42
C ILE A 50 10.91 11.18 -2.80
N VAL A 51 10.01 12.12 -3.09
CA VAL A 51 9.99 12.88 -4.33
C VAL A 51 9.95 14.36 -3.97
N ALA A 52 10.95 15.13 -4.42
CA ALA A 52 11.07 16.55 -4.07
C ALA A 52 10.94 16.77 -2.55
N GLU A 53 11.62 15.92 -1.77
CA GLU A 53 11.64 15.93 -0.31
C GLU A 53 10.32 15.56 0.37
N ASN A 54 9.28 15.21 -0.40
CA ASN A 54 7.99 14.82 0.15
C ASN A 54 7.83 13.30 0.18
N PRO A 55 7.16 12.75 1.21
CA PRO A 55 6.87 11.32 1.24
C PRO A 55 5.76 10.98 0.24
N VAL A 56 5.98 9.93 -0.53
CA VAL A 56 5.05 9.43 -1.54
C VAL A 56 4.82 7.95 -1.30
N LEU A 57 3.57 7.52 -1.34
CA LEU A 57 3.20 6.12 -1.22
C LEU A 57 2.49 5.72 -2.51
N ILE A 58 3.00 4.67 -3.16
CA ILE A 58 2.42 4.13 -4.39
C ILE A 58 1.97 2.71 -4.12
N VAL A 59 0.72 2.41 -4.42
CA VAL A 59 0.17 1.06 -4.30
C VAL A 59 0.23 0.39 -5.66
N LEU A 60 0.94 -0.74 -5.74
CA LEU A 60 1.07 -1.56 -6.96
C LEU A 60 0.56 -2.97 -6.71
N ALA A 61 0.21 -3.68 -7.78
CA ALA A 61 -0.04 -5.12 -7.66
C ALA A 61 1.24 -5.85 -7.27
N GLY A 62 1.09 -6.93 -6.49
CA GLY A 62 2.23 -7.63 -5.90
C GLY A 62 3.21 -8.25 -6.89
N ASP A 63 2.78 -8.50 -8.13
CA ASP A 63 3.62 -9.06 -9.19
C ASP A 63 4.42 -7.99 -9.96
N LYS A 64 4.27 -6.71 -9.61
CA LYS A 64 4.94 -5.62 -10.31
C LYS A 64 6.11 -5.07 -9.52
N LYS A 65 7.10 -4.57 -10.26
CA LYS A 65 8.24 -3.82 -9.71
C LYS A 65 8.16 -2.40 -10.25
N VAL A 66 8.80 -1.46 -9.58
CA VAL A 66 8.88 -0.09 -10.07
C VAL A 66 9.85 -0.03 -11.26
N ASP A 67 9.38 0.53 -12.37
CA ASP A 67 10.19 0.79 -13.55
C ASP A 67 10.82 2.18 -13.43
N ASN A 68 12.14 2.26 -13.45
CA ASN A 68 12.85 3.52 -13.23
C ASN A 68 12.52 4.57 -14.29
N LYS A 69 12.35 4.16 -15.55
CA LYS A 69 12.01 5.08 -16.64
C LYS A 69 10.61 5.64 -16.50
N LYS A 70 9.63 4.78 -16.21
CA LYS A 70 8.26 5.20 -15.98
C LYS A 70 8.14 6.11 -14.77
N PHE A 71 8.85 5.77 -13.69
CA PHE A 71 8.86 6.58 -12.48
C PHE A 71 9.41 7.98 -12.78
N LYS A 72 10.55 8.03 -13.48
CA LYS A 72 11.16 9.31 -13.85
C LYS A 72 10.25 10.14 -14.74
N SER A 73 9.56 9.51 -15.69
CA SER A 73 8.61 10.21 -16.56
C SER A 73 7.43 10.78 -15.77
N THR A 74 7.00 10.10 -14.72
CA THR A 74 5.86 10.51 -13.91
C THR A 74 6.22 11.61 -12.89
N TYR A 75 7.39 11.47 -12.23
CA TYR A 75 7.75 12.32 -11.10
C TYR A 75 8.94 13.22 -11.34
N ASN A 76 9.54 13.21 -12.54
CA ASN A 76 10.73 13.99 -12.88
C ASN A 76 11.96 13.71 -12.00
N SER A 77 12.00 12.53 -11.39
CA SER A 77 13.15 12.11 -10.59
C SER A 77 13.26 10.59 -10.57
N ARG A 78 14.44 10.08 -10.27
CA ARG A 78 14.62 8.64 -10.10
C ARG A 78 13.95 8.16 -8.82
N PRO A 79 13.49 6.90 -8.77
CA PRO A 79 12.93 6.36 -7.53
C PRO A 79 13.99 6.42 -6.41
N LYS A 80 13.58 6.99 -5.29
CA LYS A 80 14.39 7.00 -4.08
C LYS A 80 13.49 6.55 -2.94
N MET A 81 13.70 5.33 -2.46
CA MET A 81 12.88 4.79 -1.38
C MET A 81 13.18 5.50 -0.06
N ILE A 82 12.17 5.63 0.77
CA ILE A 82 12.34 6.13 2.12
C ILE A 82 13.22 5.12 2.87
N PRO A 83 14.30 5.56 3.55
CA PRO A 83 15.13 4.64 4.33
C PRO A 83 14.30 3.87 5.35
N PHE A 84 14.64 2.60 5.53
CA PHE A 84 13.89 1.66 6.39
C PHE A 84 13.62 2.25 7.78
N ASP A 85 14.61 2.89 8.39
CA ASP A 85 14.51 3.47 9.73
C ASP A 85 13.71 4.78 9.78
N GLN A 86 13.28 5.31 8.64
CA GLN A 86 12.49 6.54 8.57
C GLN A 86 11.04 6.32 8.15
N VAL A 87 10.69 5.10 7.73
CA VAL A 87 9.35 4.81 7.20
C VAL A 87 8.27 5.09 8.25
N ALA A 88 8.45 4.62 9.47
CA ALA A 88 7.46 4.82 10.52
C ALA A 88 7.20 6.31 10.79
N ASP A 89 8.26 7.11 10.86
CA ASP A 89 8.14 8.55 11.12
C ASP A 89 7.53 9.32 9.95
N ARG A 90 7.88 8.95 8.72
CA ARG A 90 7.44 9.67 7.53
C ARG A 90 6.04 9.27 7.07
N ILE A 91 5.68 8.00 7.22
CA ILE A 91 4.41 7.46 6.71
C ILE A 91 3.37 7.28 7.81
N GLY A 92 3.79 6.79 8.98
CA GLY A 92 2.88 6.45 10.08
C GLY A 92 2.68 4.96 10.26
N HIS A 93 3.38 4.12 9.47
CA HIS A 93 3.37 2.67 9.59
C HIS A 93 4.79 2.14 9.60
N ILE A 94 5.02 1.02 10.29
CA ILE A 94 6.33 0.37 10.29
C ILE A 94 6.62 -0.23 8.91
N PRO A 95 7.90 -0.41 8.56
CA PRO A 95 8.26 -1.11 7.31
C PRO A 95 7.63 -2.51 7.26
N GLY A 96 7.18 -2.91 6.08
CA GLY A 96 6.49 -4.18 5.89
C GLY A 96 4.99 -4.14 6.21
N ALA A 97 4.51 -3.07 6.83
CA ALA A 97 3.10 -2.88 7.17
C ALA A 97 2.51 -1.62 6.54
N ALA A 98 3.21 -0.98 5.61
CA ALA A 98 2.74 0.25 4.97
C ALA A 98 1.44 -0.01 4.20
N THR A 99 0.49 0.91 4.35
CA THR A 99 -0.81 0.87 3.71
C THR A 99 -1.24 2.32 3.49
N PRO A 100 -2.10 2.62 2.50
CA PRO A 100 -2.49 4.00 2.26
C PRO A 100 -3.49 4.56 3.28
N PHE A 101 -3.87 3.77 4.28
CA PHE A 101 -4.89 4.15 5.26
C PHE A 101 -4.26 4.59 6.58
N ALA A 102 -4.84 5.60 7.23
CA ALA A 102 -4.37 6.14 8.52
C ALA A 102 -2.89 6.58 8.44
N ILE A 103 -2.52 7.22 7.36
CA ILE A 103 -1.17 7.75 7.14
C ILE A 103 -1.08 9.21 7.58
N LYS A 104 0.14 9.72 7.65
CA LYS A 104 0.36 11.14 7.93
C LYS A 104 -0.18 12.01 6.79
N SER A 105 -0.65 13.20 7.14
CA SER A 105 -1.40 14.07 6.22
C SER A 105 -0.56 14.62 5.06
N ASP A 106 0.76 14.65 5.18
CA ASP A 106 1.64 15.15 4.12
C ASP A 106 2.05 14.06 3.11
N VAL A 107 1.66 12.81 3.34
CA VAL A 107 1.97 11.72 2.41
C VAL A 107 1.08 11.82 1.18
N LYS A 108 1.70 11.82 0.00
CA LYS A 108 0.99 11.82 -1.27
C LYS A 108 0.78 10.38 -1.73
N VAL A 109 -0.47 10.01 -1.99
CA VAL A 109 -0.84 8.64 -2.36
C VAL A 109 -1.15 8.57 -3.84
N TYR A 110 -0.64 7.53 -4.50
CA TYR A 110 -0.95 7.20 -5.89
C TYR A 110 -1.27 5.72 -6.00
N LEU A 111 -2.16 5.37 -6.92
CA LEU A 111 -2.48 3.98 -7.23
C LEU A 111 -1.97 3.65 -8.62
N ASP A 112 -1.29 2.50 -8.76
CA ASP A 112 -0.78 2.06 -10.05
C ASP A 112 -1.86 1.32 -10.84
N VAL A 113 -1.88 1.52 -12.15
CA VAL A 113 -2.88 0.92 -13.04
C VAL A 113 -2.86 -0.61 -13.05
N SER A 114 -1.77 -1.24 -12.60
CA SER A 114 -1.70 -2.69 -12.48
C SER A 114 -2.80 -3.28 -11.59
N LEU A 115 -3.30 -2.49 -10.63
CA LEU A 115 -4.39 -2.90 -9.74
C LEU A 115 -5.72 -3.05 -10.46
N LYS A 116 -5.92 -2.39 -11.59
CA LYS A 116 -7.19 -2.39 -12.31
C LYS A 116 -7.52 -3.72 -12.99
N ARG A 117 -6.59 -4.67 -12.97
CA ARG A 117 -6.81 -6.02 -13.51
C ARG A 117 -7.73 -6.88 -12.64
N PHE A 118 -8.00 -6.46 -11.41
CA PHE A 118 -8.69 -7.28 -10.41
C PHE A 118 -9.97 -6.63 -9.92
N GLU A 119 -10.93 -7.45 -9.48
CA GLU A 119 -12.13 -6.96 -8.82
C GLU A 119 -11.83 -6.55 -7.38
N THR A 120 -11.02 -7.36 -6.68
CA THR A 120 -10.60 -7.08 -5.31
C THR A 120 -9.11 -7.35 -5.14
N VAL A 121 -8.52 -6.67 -4.18
CA VAL A 121 -7.12 -6.83 -3.78
C VAL A 121 -7.03 -6.86 -2.27
N PHE A 122 -5.92 -7.39 -1.76
CA PHE A 122 -5.63 -7.45 -0.32
C PHE A 122 -4.55 -6.44 0.03
N ALA A 123 -4.88 -5.50 0.88
CA ALA A 123 -3.94 -4.48 1.39
C ALA A 123 -3.53 -4.81 2.82
N ALA A 124 -2.38 -4.29 3.26
CA ALA A 124 -1.98 -4.42 4.66
C ALA A 124 -2.96 -3.68 5.57
N GLY A 125 -3.23 -4.26 6.73
CA GLY A 125 -4.14 -3.70 7.71
C GLY A 125 -3.46 -2.87 8.80
N GLY A 126 -2.21 -2.49 8.61
CA GLY A 126 -1.46 -1.65 9.55
C GLY A 126 -0.46 -2.42 10.41
N SER A 127 -0.34 -3.72 10.24
CA SER A 127 0.69 -4.54 10.87
C SER A 127 1.16 -5.60 9.88
N THR A 128 2.23 -6.30 10.19
CA THR A 128 2.78 -7.34 9.31
C THR A 128 1.94 -8.61 9.29
N ASN A 129 0.94 -8.70 10.15
CA ASN A 129 0.04 -9.86 10.23
C ASN A 129 -1.44 -9.48 10.10
N SER A 130 -1.75 -8.36 9.48
CA SER A 130 -3.14 -7.95 9.26
C SER A 130 -3.35 -7.55 7.81
N THR A 131 -4.56 -7.83 7.31
CA THR A 131 -4.95 -7.54 5.93
C THR A 131 -6.37 -7.06 5.86
N ILE A 132 -6.69 -6.36 4.76
CA ILE A 132 -8.07 -6.01 4.44
C ILE A 132 -8.29 -6.23 2.95
N GLU A 133 -9.38 -6.91 2.59
CA GLU A 133 -9.79 -7.09 1.21
C GLU A 133 -10.71 -5.95 0.80
N LEU A 134 -10.39 -5.32 -0.32
CA LEU A 134 -11.16 -4.19 -0.85
C LEU A 134 -11.34 -4.35 -2.35
N SER A 135 -12.50 -3.92 -2.86
CA SER A 135 -12.65 -3.73 -4.30
C SER A 135 -11.77 -2.56 -4.76
N ILE A 136 -11.54 -2.46 -6.06
CA ILE A 136 -10.74 -1.36 -6.59
C ILE A 136 -11.43 -0.01 -6.34
N ASP A 137 -12.74 0.05 -6.48
CA ASP A 137 -13.50 1.26 -6.17
C ASP A 137 -13.40 1.64 -4.70
N GLU A 138 -13.46 0.67 -3.79
CA GLU A 138 -13.28 0.91 -2.36
C GLU A 138 -11.87 1.39 -2.05
N LEU A 139 -10.86 0.76 -2.66
CA LEU A 139 -9.48 1.18 -2.49
C LEU A 139 -9.31 2.64 -2.90
N GLU A 140 -9.83 3.02 -4.05
CA GLU A 140 -9.77 4.41 -4.52
C GLU A 140 -10.51 5.35 -3.57
N ASN A 141 -11.71 4.97 -3.14
CA ASN A 141 -12.52 5.82 -2.26
C ASN A 141 -11.86 6.07 -0.90
N TYR A 142 -11.20 5.07 -0.32
CA TYR A 142 -10.66 5.20 1.03
C TYR A 142 -9.18 5.59 1.08
N ALA A 143 -8.42 5.30 0.03
CA ALA A 143 -7.01 5.70 -0.05
C ALA A 143 -6.86 7.17 -0.44
N HIS A 144 -7.88 7.78 -1.06
CA HIS A 144 -7.85 9.15 -1.54
C HIS A 144 -6.61 9.47 -2.36
N PRO A 145 -6.33 8.69 -3.43
CA PRO A 145 -5.13 8.95 -4.23
C PRO A 145 -5.24 10.27 -4.96
N LEU A 146 -4.09 10.90 -5.18
CA LEU A 146 -4.02 12.10 -6.01
C LEU A 146 -4.24 11.76 -7.48
N ASP A 147 -3.80 10.57 -7.92
CA ASP A 147 -3.97 10.13 -9.30
C ASP A 147 -3.68 8.64 -9.43
N TRP A 148 -4.07 8.08 -10.56
CA TRP A 148 -3.62 6.77 -11.02
C TRP A 148 -2.36 6.97 -11.86
N VAL A 149 -1.37 6.10 -11.68
CA VAL A 149 -0.09 6.20 -12.37
C VAL A 149 0.27 4.87 -13.02
N ASP A 150 1.20 4.91 -13.97
CA ASP A 150 1.76 3.71 -14.58
C ASP A 150 3.27 3.74 -14.38
N VAL A 151 3.71 3.12 -13.29
CA VAL A 151 5.13 3.08 -12.92
C VAL A 151 5.64 1.66 -12.72
N GLY A 152 4.80 0.66 -12.94
CA GLY A 152 5.13 -0.74 -12.72
C GLY A 152 5.63 -1.45 -13.98
N LYS A 153 6.43 -2.51 -13.77
CA LYS A 153 6.86 -3.46 -14.80
C LYS A 153 6.85 -4.87 -14.23
N ASP A 154 6.91 -5.86 -15.10
CA ASP A 154 7.03 -7.26 -14.73
C ASP A 154 8.38 -7.59 -14.08
#